data_e2a440c366af48db534fc999ec93eeb0
#
_entry.id   e2a440c366af48db534fc999ec93eeb0
#
_cell.length_a   1.000
_cell.length_b   1.000
_cell.length_c   1.000
_cell.angle_alpha   90.00
_cell.angle_beta   90.00
_cell.angle_gamma   90.00
#
_symmetry.space_group_name_H-M   'P 1'
#
loop_
_entity.id
_entity.type
_entity.pdbx_description
1 polymer ?
#
loop_
_entity_poly.entity_id
_entity_poly.type
_entity_poly.pdbx_seq_one_letter_code
_entity_poly.pdbx_strand_id
1 'polypeptide(L)'
;LDDAITLTANEKGYQLGVHIADVSHYVTENSILDKEAYKRGTSVYLVDRVIPMLPHKLSNGICSLNQGCDRLALSCIMDIDNKGNVVGHRICETLINVNRRMTYTNVKKILVDKEASVIEEYKELIPMFERMGELAAILRKKRFQRGSIDFDFPETKIILDKDGHPLEVKPYDRNVATKIIEEFMLIANETVAE
;
A
#
# COMPACT_ATOMS: atom_id res chain seq x y z
N LEU A 1 -6.56 -4.67 -4.80
CA LEU A 1 -5.74 -4.18 -3.68
C LEU A 1 -4.83 -5.29 -3.22
N ASP A 2 -3.52 -5.02 -3.21
CA ASP A 2 -2.50 -6.02 -2.89
C ASP A 2 -1.98 -5.85 -1.45
N ASP A 3 -2.23 -4.68 -0.86
CA ASP A 3 -1.78 -4.31 0.48
C ASP A 3 -2.92 -3.74 1.34
N ALA A 4 -2.82 -3.97 2.64
CA ALA A 4 -3.62 -3.35 3.67
C ALA A 4 -2.73 -2.99 4.87
N ILE A 5 -3.13 -1.95 5.60
CA ILE A 5 -2.35 -1.42 6.71
C ILE A 5 -3.20 -1.38 7.98
N THR A 6 -2.60 -1.78 9.10
CA THR A 6 -3.13 -1.53 10.44
C THR A 6 -2.10 -0.76 11.26
N LEU A 7 -2.56 0.21 12.05
CA LEU A 7 -1.70 0.97 12.95
C LEU A 7 -2.39 1.20 14.28
N THR A 8 -1.72 0.83 15.35
CA THR A 8 -2.05 1.24 16.72
C THR A 8 -0.86 1.98 17.32
N ALA A 9 -1.12 2.86 18.28
CA ALA A 9 -0.07 3.58 18.98
C ALA A 9 -0.32 3.55 20.48
N ASN A 10 0.77 3.52 21.26
CA ASN A 10 0.77 3.59 22.70
C ASN A 10 1.95 4.47 23.20
N GLU A 11 2.14 4.56 24.51
CA GLU A 11 3.23 5.36 25.10
C GLU A 11 4.64 4.93 24.68
N LYS A 12 4.82 3.67 24.27
CA LYS A 12 6.12 3.10 23.87
C LYS A 12 6.44 3.30 22.39
N GLY A 13 5.42 3.61 21.58
CA GLY A 13 5.57 3.76 20.12
C GLY A 13 4.37 3.25 19.35
N TYR A 14 4.61 2.58 18.27
CA TYR A 14 3.62 2.14 17.30
C TYR A 14 3.67 0.63 17.09
N GLN A 15 2.52 0.03 16.81
CA GLN A 15 2.47 -1.29 16.19
C GLN A 15 1.90 -1.14 14.79
N LEU A 16 2.75 -1.37 13.81
CA LEU A 16 2.44 -1.29 12.38
C LEU A 16 2.26 -2.70 11.82
N GLY A 17 1.10 -2.98 11.24
CA GLY A 17 0.86 -4.18 10.43
C GLY A 17 0.82 -3.83 8.96
N VAL A 18 1.65 -4.49 8.17
CA VAL A 18 1.62 -4.47 6.71
C VAL A 18 1.17 -5.85 6.24
N HIS A 19 0.03 -5.89 5.56
CA HIS A 19 -0.62 -7.13 5.16
C HIS A 19 -0.63 -7.20 3.63
N ILE A 20 0.03 -8.21 3.07
CA ILE A 20 0.12 -8.43 1.63
C ILE A 20 -0.73 -9.62 1.26
N ALA A 21 -1.52 -9.50 0.19
CA ALA A 21 -2.35 -10.60 -0.32
C ALA A 21 -1.51 -11.87 -0.52
N ASP A 22 -1.93 -12.98 0.10
CA ASP A 22 -1.23 -14.26 -0.02
C ASP A 22 -1.57 -14.93 -1.36
N VAL A 23 -0.86 -14.48 -2.38
CA VAL A 23 -0.97 -15.04 -3.74
C VAL A 23 -0.44 -16.46 -3.79
N SER A 24 0.58 -16.79 -2.99
CA SER A 24 1.23 -18.10 -2.97
C SER A 24 0.31 -19.24 -2.52
N HIS A 25 -0.70 -18.92 -1.70
CA HIS A 25 -1.74 -19.87 -1.33
C HIS A 25 -2.51 -20.42 -2.54
N TYR A 26 -2.75 -19.59 -3.55
CA TYR A 26 -3.54 -19.93 -4.74
C TYR A 26 -2.68 -20.33 -5.93
N VAL A 27 -1.49 -19.75 -6.06
CA VAL A 27 -0.54 -20.00 -7.14
C VAL A 27 0.61 -20.82 -6.57
N THR A 28 0.39 -22.14 -6.49
CA THR A 28 1.39 -23.06 -5.96
C THR A 28 2.50 -23.31 -6.95
N GLU A 29 3.70 -23.58 -6.46
CA GLU A 29 4.90 -23.87 -7.24
C GLU A 29 4.65 -24.98 -8.28
N ASN A 30 5.14 -24.81 -9.49
CA ASN A 30 5.00 -25.72 -10.62
C ASN A 30 3.57 -25.94 -11.14
N SER A 31 2.56 -25.23 -10.61
CA SER A 31 1.20 -25.26 -11.14
C SER A 31 1.14 -24.67 -12.56
N ILE A 32 0.01 -24.85 -13.24
CA ILE A 32 -0.22 -24.25 -14.57
C ILE A 32 -0.21 -22.71 -14.47
N LEU A 33 -0.77 -22.16 -13.39
CA LEU A 33 -0.78 -20.71 -13.13
C LEU A 33 0.63 -20.16 -12.88
N ASP A 34 1.43 -20.88 -12.09
CA ASP A 34 2.82 -20.51 -11.82
C ASP A 34 3.66 -20.49 -13.09
N LYS A 35 3.57 -21.54 -13.92
CA LYS A 35 4.27 -21.61 -15.21
C LYS A 35 3.87 -20.49 -16.16
N GLU A 36 2.59 -20.15 -16.22
CA GLU A 36 2.13 -19.04 -17.06
C GLU A 36 2.58 -17.68 -16.50
N ALA A 37 2.51 -17.48 -15.18
CA ALA A 37 3.00 -16.28 -14.53
C ALA A 37 4.51 -16.10 -14.73
N TYR A 38 5.29 -17.18 -14.58
CA TYR A 38 6.73 -17.18 -14.84
C TYR A 38 7.06 -16.79 -16.28
N LYS A 39 6.31 -17.34 -17.24
CA LYS A 39 6.46 -17.02 -18.68
C LYS A 39 6.15 -15.55 -18.97
N ARG A 40 5.15 -14.97 -18.33
CA ARG A 40 4.79 -13.53 -18.46
C ARG A 40 5.79 -12.62 -17.77
N GLY A 41 6.31 -13.03 -16.62
CA GLY A 41 7.31 -12.33 -15.83
C GLY A 41 6.80 -11.09 -15.09
N THR A 42 5.79 -10.38 -15.61
CA THR A 42 5.21 -9.17 -15.01
C THR A 42 3.81 -8.88 -15.55
N SER A 43 3.08 -8.03 -14.88
CA SER A 43 1.91 -7.36 -15.46
C SER A 43 2.35 -6.14 -16.27
N VAL A 44 1.73 -5.91 -17.42
CA VAL A 44 2.04 -4.77 -18.31
C VAL A 44 0.93 -3.75 -18.21
N TYR A 45 1.28 -2.54 -17.77
CA TYR A 45 0.35 -1.42 -17.60
C TYR A 45 0.42 -0.50 -18.83
N LEU A 46 -0.59 -0.58 -19.68
CA LEU A 46 -0.79 0.34 -20.80
C LEU A 46 -1.61 1.54 -20.33
N VAL A 47 -1.70 2.57 -21.18
CA VAL A 47 -2.41 3.82 -20.83
C VAL A 47 -3.89 3.56 -20.50
N ASP A 48 -4.52 2.64 -21.25
CA ASP A 48 -5.97 2.34 -21.20
C ASP A 48 -6.32 1.01 -20.54
N ARG A 49 -5.35 0.09 -20.38
CA ARG A 49 -5.59 -1.27 -19.90
C ARG A 49 -4.38 -1.89 -19.23
N VAL A 50 -4.64 -2.97 -18.50
CA VAL A 50 -3.60 -3.82 -17.90
C VAL A 50 -3.66 -5.19 -18.54
N ILE A 51 -2.50 -5.72 -18.95
CA ILE A 51 -2.31 -7.12 -19.31
C ILE A 51 -1.72 -7.80 -18.07
N PRO A 52 -2.54 -8.53 -17.29
CA PRO A 52 -2.09 -9.01 -15.98
C PRO A 52 -1.21 -10.25 -16.10
N MET A 53 -0.25 -10.40 -15.19
CA MET A 53 0.55 -11.61 -15.04
C MET A 53 -0.31 -12.79 -14.57
N LEU A 54 -1.26 -12.54 -13.67
CA LEU A 54 -2.22 -13.51 -13.17
C LEU A 54 -3.64 -13.21 -13.66
N PRO A 55 -4.51 -14.21 -13.83
CA PRO A 55 -5.90 -14.01 -14.25
C PRO A 55 -6.64 -13.01 -13.34
N HIS A 56 -7.52 -12.18 -13.91
CA HIS A 56 -8.31 -11.19 -13.18
C HIS A 56 -9.13 -11.78 -12.01
N LYS A 57 -9.58 -13.04 -12.11
CA LYS A 57 -10.26 -13.75 -11.01
C LYS A 57 -9.39 -13.89 -9.77
N LEU A 58 -8.07 -13.95 -9.92
CA LEU A 58 -7.11 -13.94 -8.82
C LEU A 58 -6.77 -12.49 -8.44
N SER A 59 -6.18 -11.72 -9.35
CA SER A 59 -5.63 -10.40 -9.06
C SER A 59 -6.67 -9.37 -8.59
N ASN A 60 -7.90 -9.38 -9.14
CA ASN A 60 -8.98 -8.48 -8.75
C ASN A 60 -10.04 -9.13 -7.86
N GLY A 61 -10.01 -10.46 -7.74
CA GLY A 61 -11.00 -11.27 -7.03
C GLY A 61 -10.49 -11.82 -5.71
N ILE A 62 -10.09 -13.10 -5.72
CA ILE A 62 -9.81 -13.86 -4.49
C ILE A 62 -8.60 -13.32 -3.74
N CYS A 63 -7.53 -12.92 -4.44
CA CYS A 63 -6.33 -12.37 -3.81
C CYS A 63 -6.50 -10.91 -3.40
N SER A 64 -7.39 -10.15 -4.06
CA SER A 64 -7.55 -8.73 -3.75
C SER A 64 -8.13 -8.51 -2.35
N LEU A 65 -7.48 -7.68 -1.55
CA LEU A 65 -7.87 -7.34 -0.17
C LEU A 65 -9.07 -6.39 -0.19
N ASN A 66 -10.22 -6.90 -0.65
CA ASN A 66 -11.45 -6.13 -0.79
C ASN A 66 -12.11 -5.87 0.57
N GLN A 67 -12.69 -4.68 0.71
CA GLN A 67 -13.42 -4.27 1.92
C GLN A 67 -14.55 -5.25 2.27
N GLY A 68 -14.65 -5.62 3.56
CA GLY A 68 -15.72 -6.46 4.08
C GLY A 68 -15.62 -7.93 3.67
N CYS A 69 -14.50 -8.36 3.12
CA CYS A 69 -14.28 -9.74 2.73
C CYS A 69 -13.08 -10.33 3.50
N ASP A 70 -13.25 -11.56 3.98
CA ASP A 70 -12.14 -12.32 4.54
C ASP A 70 -11.14 -12.68 3.45
N ARG A 71 -9.86 -12.38 3.68
CA ARG A 71 -8.77 -12.61 2.74
C ARG A 71 -7.53 -13.15 3.43
N LEU A 72 -6.87 -14.09 2.78
CA LEU A 72 -5.57 -14.58 3.21
C LEU A 72 -4.50 -13.55 2.89
N ALA A 73 -3.64 -13.30 3.86
CA ALA A 73 -2.53 -12.37 3.73
C ALA A 73 -1.28 -12.90 4.43
N LEU A 74 -0.11 -12.53 3.91
CA LEU A 74 1.15 -12.57 4.63
C LEU A 74 1.30 -11.24 5.34
N SER A 75 1.43 -11.28 6.66
CA SER A 75 1.47 -10.08 7.50
C SER A 75 2.81 -9.93 8.18
N CYS A 76 3.39 -8.74 8.02
CA CYS A 76 4.53 -8.27 8.80
C CYS A 76 4.00 -7.29 9.86
N ILE A 77 4.03 -7.73 11.13
CA ILE A 77 3.57 -6.93 12.27
C ILE A 77 4.82 -6.47 13.02
N MET A 78 5.03 -5.17 13.12
CA MET A 78 6.23 -4.56 13.65
C MET A 78 5.91 -3.68 14.85
N ASP A 79 6.63 -3.86 15.96
CA ASP A 79 6.64 -2.93 17.07
C ASP A 79 7.75 -1.91 16.82
N ILE A 80 7.38 -0.63 16.73
CA ILE A 80 8.28 0.48 16.33
C ILE A 80 8.32 1.48 17.47
N ASP A 81 9.51 1.84 17.94
CA ASP A 81 9.68 2.85 18.96
C ASP A 81 9.42 4.28 18.45
N ASN A 82 9.37 5.26 19.35
CA ASN A 82 9.15 6.67 19.00
C ASN A 82 10.29 7.30 18.17
N LYS A 83 11.39 6.57 17.94
CA LYS A 83 12.52 6.98 17.08
C LYS A 83 12.48 6.30 15.70
N GLY A 84 11.49 5.45 15.45
CA GLY A 84 11.33 4.71 14.20
C GLY A 84 12.23 3.47 14.10
N ASN A 85 12.67 2.89 15.24
CA ASN A 85 13.38 1.61 15.24
C ASN A 85 12.38 0.49 15.41
N VAL A 86 12.50 -0.56 14.59
CA VAL A 86 11.80 -1.82 14.81
C VAL A 86 12.45 -2.51 16.00
N VAL A 87 11.69 -2.67 17.09
CA VAL A 87 12.17 -3.29 18.34
C VAL A 87 11.68 -4.73 18.50
N GLY A 88 10.77 -5.14 17.66
CA GLY A 88 10.26 -6.51 17.56
C GLY A 88 9.37 -6.66 16.33
N HIS A 89 9.30 -7.87 15.79
CA HIS A 89 8.43 -8.13 14.65
C HIS A 89 7.94 -9.58 14.63
N ARG A 90 6.89 -9.81 13.86
CA ARG A 90 6.35 -11.13 13.56
C ARG A 90 5.87 -11.17 12.11
N ILE A 91 6.32 -12.20 11.38
CA ILE A 91 5.86 -12.50 10.04
C ILE A 91 5.01 -13.76 10.10
N CYS A 92 3.78 -13.72 9.61
CA CYS A 92 2.86 -14.85 9.67
C CYS A 92 1.77 -14.80 8.60
N GLU A 93 1.26 -15.96 8.25
CA GLU A 93 0.01 -16.07 7.50
C GLU A 93 -1.15 -15.60 8.39
N THR A 94 -2.07 -14.85 7.81
CA THR A 94 -3.22 -14.28 8.52
C THR A 94 -4.48 -14.33 7.66
N LEU A 95 -5.62 -14.37 8.34
CA LEU A 95 -6.92 -14.08 7.75
C LEU A 95 -7.32 -12.68 8.17
N ILE A 96 -7.46 -11.79 7.22
CA ILE A 96 -7.82 -10.39 7.47
C ILE A 96 -9.15 -10.01 6.84
N ASN A 97 -9.83 -9.02 7.42
CA ASN A 97 -11.02 -8.39 6.86
C ASN A 97 -10.81 -6.88 6.83
N VAL A 98 -10.74 -6.31 5.64
CA VAL A 98 -10.46 -4.88 5.45
C VAL A 98 -11.72 -4.06 5.79
N ASN A 99 -11.63 -3.21 6.79
CA ASN A 99 -12.73 -2.37 7.25
C ASN A 99 -13.11 -1.29 6.24
N ARG A 100 -12.12 -0.64 5.62
CA ARG A 100 -12.34 0.46 4.66
C ARG A 100 -11.33 0.42 3.53
N ARG A 101 -11.82 0.53 2.31
CA ARG A 101 -10.99 0.77 1.13
C ARG A 101 -10.79 2.28 0.97
N MET A 102 -9.58 2.75 1.20
CA MET A 102 -9.22 4.15 1.05
C MET A 102 -8.56 4.44 -0.30
N THR A 103 -8.63 5.68 -0.73
CA THR A 103 -7.89 6.18 -1.90
C THR A 103 -6.88 7.24 -1.45
N TYR A 104 -5.78 7.37 -2.17
CA TYR A 104 -4.79 8.43 -1.91
C TYR A 104 -5.42 9.83 -1.94
N THR A 105 -6.39 10.03 -2.83
CA THR A 105 -7.13 11.29 -2.94
C THR A 105 -7.91 11.60 -1.66
N ASN A 106 -8.66 10.63 -1.12
CA ASN A 106 -9.44 10.86 0.11
C ASN A 106 -8.55 11.06 1.32
N VAL A 107 -7.46 10.30 1.45
CA VAL A 107 -6.51 10.49 2.56
C VAL A 107 -5.81 11.86 2.46
N LYS A 108 -5.46 12.34 1.26
CA LYS A 108 -4.96 13.70 1.05
C LYS A 108 -5.98 14.76 1.48
N LYS A 109 -7.25 14.61 1.06
CA LYS A 109 -8.34 15.50 1.47
C LYS A 109 -8.52 15.56 2.98
N ILE A 110 -8.34 14.45 3.69
CA ILE A 110 -8.40 14.40 5.15
C ILE A 110 -7.19 15.07 5.77
N LEU A 111 -5.97 14.69 5.39
CA LEU A 111 -4.75 15.09 6.09
C LEU A 111 -4.25 16.48 5.70
N VAL A 112 -4.42 16.87 4.42
CA VAL A 112 -3.88 18.12 3.86
C VAL A 112 -4.97 19.15 3.62
N ASP A 113 -5.95 18.81 2.79
CA ASP A 113 -6.96 19.74 2.30
C ASP A 113 -8.02 20.06 3.38
N LYS A 114 -8.13 19.20 4.41
CA LYS A 114 -9.07 19.31 5.54
C LYS A 114 -10.53 19.48 5.08
N GLU A 115 -10.93 18.72 4.04
CA GLU A 115 -12.27 18.77 3.45
C GLU A 115 -13.33 18.18 4.42
N ALA A 116 -14.20 19.03 4.95
CA ALA A 116 -15.13 18.69 6.02
C ALA A 116 -16.07 17.52 5.69
N SER A 117 -16.53 17.40 4.44
CA SER A 117 -17.40 16.31 3.99
C SER A 117 -16.71 14.95 4.06
N VAL A 118 -15.45 14.89 3.62
CA VAL A 118 -14.64 13.65 3.64
C VAL A 118 -14.23 13.30 5.07
N ILE A 119 -13.92 14.31 5.88
CA ILE A 119 -13.62 14.15 7.32
C ILE A 119 -14.81 13.52 8.05
N GLU A 120 -16.03 14.00 7.83
CA GLU A 120 -17.22 13.43 8.49
C GLU A 120 -17.49 11.99 8.03
N GLU A 121 -17.30 11.69 6.74
CA GLU A 121 -17.46 10.34 6.19
C GLU A 121 -16.51 9.31 6.84
N TYR A 122 -15.26 9.71 7.12
CA TYR A 122 -14.20 8.83 7.65
C TYR A 122 -13.74 9.19 9.06
N LYS A 123 -14.57 9.86 9.85
CA LYS A 123 -14.21 10.40 11.17
C LYS A 123 -13.59 9.38 12.13
N GLU A 124 -14.05 8.13 12.08
CA GLU A 124 -13.54 7.03 12.91
C GLU A 124 -12.07 6.65 12.59
N LEU A 125 -11.60 6.94 11.36
CA LEU A 125 -10.26 6.59 10.89
C LEU A 125 -9.25 7.75 10.99
N ILE A 126 -9.72 8.96 11.24
CA ILE A 126 -8.86 10.16 11.27
C ILE A 126 -7.71 10.02 12.26
N PRO A 127 -7.94 9.58 13.53
CA PRO A 127 -6.84 9.43 14.47
C PRO A 127 -5.77 8.44 13.99
N MET A 128 -6.17 7.40 13.26
CA MET A 128 -5.24 6.44 12.67
C MET A 128 -4.45 7.08 11.53
N PHE A 129 -5.08 7.82 10.63
CA PHE A 129 -4.38 8.49 9.52
C PHE A 129 -3.40 9.56 10.00
N GLU A 130 -3.74 10.32 11.03
CA GLU A 130 -2.82 11.29 11.65
C GLU A 130 -1.58 10.57 12.18
N ARG A 131 -1.74 9.50 12.92
CA ARG A 131 -0.63 8.67 13.43
C ARG A 131 0.17 8.00 12.31
N MET A 132 -0.47 7.59 11.22
CA MET A 132 0.22 7.08 10.02
C MET A 132 1.12 8.17 9.42
N GLY A 133 0.63 9.41 9.34
CA GLY A 133 1.42 10.55 8.87
C GLY A 133 2.62 10.84 9.77
N GLU A 134 2.42 10.81 11.10
CA GLU A 134 3.50 11.00 12.09
C GLU A 134 4.56 9.91 11.96
N LEU A 135 4.16 8.64 11.96
CA LEU A 135 5.09 7.53 11.83
C LEU A 135 5.87 7.58 10.50
N ALA A 136 5.17 7.83 9.39
CA ALA A 136 5.82 7.95 8.08
C ALA A 136 6.86 9.08 8.06
N ALA A 137 6.59 10.22 8.71
CA ALA A 137 7.56 11.31 8.84
C ALA A 137 8.80 10.90 9.64
N ILE A 138 8.61 10.13 10.73
CA ILE A 138 9.73 9.60 11.54
C ILE A 138 10.59 8.64 10.70
N LEU A 139 9.96 7.68 10.02
CA LEU A 139 10.64 6.69 9.18
C LEU A 139 11.41 7.36 8.04
N ARG A 140 10.77 8.31 7.35
CA ARG A 140 11.39 9.08 6.27
C ARG A 140 12.61 9.87 6.76
N LYS A 141 12.49 10.57 7.88
CA LYS A 141 13.60 11.31 8.49
C LYS A 141 14.79 10.38 8.79
N LYS A 142 14.52 9.21 9.38
CA LYS A 142 15.54 8.20 9.68
C LYS A 142 16.21 7.69 8.40
N ARG A 143 15.44 7.42 7.35
CA ARG A 143 15.94 6.97 6.05
C ARG A 143 16.87 8.00 5.41
N PHE A 144 16.51 9.29 5.44
CA PHE A 144 17.39 10.37 4.97
C PHE A 144 18.67 10.50 5.78
N GLN A 145 18.60 10.36 7.11
CA GLN A 145 19.78 10.39 7.97
C GLN A 145 20.74 9.22 7.66
N ARG A 146 20.23 8.11 7.17
CA ARG A 146 21.00 6.94 6.73
C ARG A 146 21.62 7.13 5.34
N GLY A 147 21.32 8.23 4.63
CA GLY A 147 21.90 8.55 3.33
C GLY A 147 21.01 8.22 2.13
N SER A 148 19.70 7.99 2.34
CA SER A 148 18.78 7.80 1.23
C SER A 148 18.67 9.06 0.37
N ILE A 149 18.69 8.87 -0.94
CA ILE A 149 18.49 9.93 -1.93
C ILE A 149 17.03 9.86 -2.41
N ASP A 150 16.32 10.98 -2.39
CA ASP A 150 14.97 11.08 -2.94
C ASP A 150 15.05 11.64 -4.36
N PHE A 151 14.93 10.75 -5.33
CA PHE A 151 14.83 11.16 -6.73
C PHE A 151 13.38 11.52 -7.03
N ASP A 152 13.10 12.81 -7.14
CA ASP A 152 11.79 13.32 -7.51
C ASP A 152 11.66 13.37 -9.05
N PHE A 153 11.61 12.19 -9.68
CA PHE A 153 11.30 12.11 -11.10
C PHE A 153 9.79 12.26 -11.31
N PRO A 154 9.34 13.22 -12.12
CA PRO A 154 7.92 13.38 -12.42
C PRO A 154 7.43 12.18 -13.23
N GLU A 155 6.59 11.35 -12.63
CA GLU A 155 5.83 10.35 -13.37
C GLU A 155 4.71 11.02 -14.17
N THR A 156 4.48 10.53 -15.38
CA THR A 156 3.51 11.11 -16.29
C THR A 156 2.20 10.33 -16.27
N LYS A 157 1.08 11.03 -16.08
CA LYS A 157 -0.27 10.49 -16.23
C LYS A 157 -0.88 11.04 -17.53
N ILE A 158 -1.28 10.14 -18.42
CA ILE A 158 -2.00 10.47 -19.65
C ILE A 158 -3.49 10.28 -19.40
N ILE A 159 -4.27 11.33 -19.67
CA ILE A 159 -5.74 11.29 -19.59
C ILE A 159 -6.27 11.07 -21.00
N LEU A 160 -7.11 10.04 -21.14
CA LEU A 160 -7.74 9.69 -22.40
C LEU A 160 -9.22 10.15 -22.41
N ASP A 161 -9.74 10.40 -23.60
CA ASP A 161 -11.20 10.51 -23.82
C ASP A 161 -11.85 9.12 -23.84
N LYS A 162 -13.17 9.10 -24.04
CA LYS A 162 -13.96 7.86 -24.14
C LYS A 162 -13.61 6.98 -25.35
N ASP A 163 -12.96 7.55 -26.35
CA ASP A 163 -12.56 6.88 -27.58
C ASP A 163 -11.08 6.45 -27.56
N GLY A 164 -10.38 6.74 -26.44
CA GLY A 164 -8.99 6.36 -26.21
C GLY A 164 -7.96 7.34 -26.75
N HIS A 165 -8.36 8.55 -27.15
CA HIS A 165 -7.42 9.58 -27.61
C HIS A 165 -6.88 10.39 -26.42
N PRO A 166 -5.58 10.78 -26.44
CA PRO A 166 -4.98 11.60 -25.40
C PRO A 166 -5.62 12.98 -25.33
N LEU A 167 -6.17 13.34 -24.16
CA LEU A 167 -6.69 14.68 -23.87
C LEU A 167 -5.66 15.56 -23.18
N GLU A 168 -4.93 14.99 -22.23
CA GLU A 168 -4.03 15.74 -21.38
C GLU A 168 -2.87 14.86 -20.91
N VAL A 169 -1.69 15.47 -20.78
CA VAL A 169 -0.51 14.87 -20.15
C VAL A 169 -0.14 15.70 -18.93
N LYS A 170 -0.20 15.11 -17.74
CA LYS A 170 0.10 15.81 -16.50
C LYS A 170 0.97 14.96 -15.56
N PRO A 171 1.72 15.60 -14.63
CA PRO A 171 2.48 14.86 -13.64
C PRO A 171 1.54 14.10 -12.71
N TYR A 172 2.01 12.92 -12.24
CA TYR A 172 1.35 12.18 -11.18
C TYR A 172 1.52 12.92 -9.84
N ASP A 173 0.43 13.07 -9.09
CA ASP A 173 0.45 13.77 -7.80
C ASP A 173 1.04 12.86 -6.70
N ARG A 174 2.33 13.05 -6.40
CA ARG A 174 3.01 12.42 -5.26
C ARG A 174 2.69 13.22 -3.99
N ASN A 175 1.74 12.76 -3.21
CA ASN A 175 1.22 13.46 -2.04
C ASN A 175 1.55 12.74 -0.71
N VAL A 176 1.06 13.29 0.40
CA VAL A 176 1.30 12.73 1.74
C VAL A 176 0.82 11.29 1.87
N ALA A 177 -0.31 10.95 1.25
CA ALA A 177 -0.87 9.60 1.35
C ALA A 177 -0.04 8.55 0.62
N THR A 178 0.51 8.90 -0.56
CA THR A 178 1.43 8.01 -1.28
C THR A 178 2.73 7.81 -0.50
N LYS A 179 3.25 8.86 0.15
CA LYS A 179 4.46 8.78 0.98
C LYS A 179 4.27 7.92 2.23
N ILE A 180 3.09 7.93 2.84
CA ILE A 180 2.77 7.05 3.98
C ILE A 180 2.91 5.58 3.58
N ILE A 181 2.27 5.18 2.49
CA ILE A 181 2.30 3.79 2.03
C ILE A 181 3.72 3.41 1.59
N GLU A 182 4.43 4.29 0.87
CA GLU A 182 5.83 4.08 0.48
C GLU A 182 6.73 3.76 1.69
N GLU A 183 6.70 4.57 2.75
CA GLU A 183 7.53 4.34 3.93
C GLU A 183 7.14 3.05 4.67
N PHE A 184 5.84 2.71 4.72
CA PHE A 184 5.39 1.47 5.37
C PHE A 184 5.78 0.22 4.58
N MET A 185 5.74 0.27 3.27
CA MET A 185 6.22 -0.82 2.42
C MET A 185 7.73 -0.98 2.52
N LEU A 186 8.49 0.13 2.56
CA LEU A 186 9.95 0.08 2.71
C LEU A 186 10.37 -0.55 4.04
N ILE A 187 9.79 -0.12 5.17
CA ILE A 187 10.14 -0.69 6.47
C ILE A 187 9.72 -2.17 6.59
N ALA A 188 8.59 -2.56 6.00
CA ALA A 188 8.17 -3.96 5.96
C ALA A 188 9.16 -4.81 5.14
N ASN A 189 9.57 -4.32 3.96
CA ASN A 189 10.54 -5.00 3.12
C ASN A 189 11.91 -5.15 3.82
N GLU A 190 12.38 -4.09 4.49
CA GLU A 190 13.61 -4.15 5.30
C GLU A 190 13.49 -5.20 6.40
N THR A 191 12.38 -5.20 7.16
CA THR A 191 12.14 -6.13 8.27
C THR A 191 12.04 -7.60 7.81
N VAL A 192 11.46 -7.85 6.64
CA VAL A 192 11.37 -9.22 6.08
C VAL A 192 12.71 -9.70 5.53
N ALA A 193 13.59 -8.78 5.12
CA ALA A 193 14.91 -9.12 4.57
C ALA A 193 15.98 -9.39 5.65
N GLU A 194 15.77 -8.93 6.89
CA GLU A 194 16.65 -9.18 8.03
C GLU A 194 16.51 -10.61 8.57
#